data_fe1f0be72d0f860edf2bcb8492da1d12
#
_entry.id   fe1f0be72d0f860edf2bcb8492da1d12
#
_cell.length_a   1.000
_cell.length_b   1.000
_cell.length_c   1.000
_cell.angle_alpha   90.00
_cell.angle_beta   90.00
_cell.angle_gamma   90.00
#
_symmetry.space_group_name_H-M   'P 1'
#
loop_
_entity.id
_entity.type
_entity.pdbx_description
1 polymer ?
#
loop_
_entity_poly.entity_id
_entity_poly.type
_entity_poly.pdbx_seq_one_letter_code
_entity_poly.pdbx_strand_id
1 'polypeptide(L)'
;MLPSRSLTAPGGGSATLAAVPPTSRPFRFGVQASTAPDARSWAQSARQMEQLGYSTLTMPDHFTGQLAPIPALMAAAGATEHLRVGALVFDNDYRHPVVLAKELATMDVLSDGRVEIGLGAGWMASDYEAAGIPYDRPGVRVDRFVEGLAIIKGVMAEGPFSFAGEHYTVTDYDGLPLPVQRPRPPLLIGGGGRRVLSIAACEADIVGVNGNMNAGVVGPDALGTMTLEAVTERVGWVREAAAERHDDIELNIRVFFLRVTDDRASVVEGVAKMIGVEPAMVEHSPFALIGSVNSITEDLVRRREELGFSYVIVGPDDVEPFAPVVAALAGS
;
A
#
# COMPACT_ATOMS: atom_id res chain seq x y z
N MET A 1 -28.77 6.54 -62.87
CA MET A 1 -28.77 7.69 -61.94
C MET A 1 -29.27 7.18 -60.59
N LEU A 2 -28.34 6.96 -59.67
CA LEU A 2 -28.63 6.62 -58.26
C LEU A 2 -28.11 7.77 -57.38
N PRO A 3 -28.82 8.23 -56.35
CA PRO A 3 -28.40 9.40 -55.55
C PRO A 3 -27.35 8.99 -54.54
N SER A 4 -26.32 9.83 -54.43
CA SER A 4 -25.26 9.81 -53.42
C SER A 4 -25.80 10.14 -52.02
N ARG A 5 -25.60 9.19 -51.09
CA ARG A 5 -25.81 9.47 -49.64
C ARG A 5 -24.50 9.97 -49.03
N SER A 6 -24.56 11.19 -48.50
CA SER A 6 -23.50 11.74 -47.66
C SER A 6 -23.52 11.07 -46.26
N LEU A 7 -22.39 10.50 -45.87
CA LEU A 7 -22.16 10.03 -44.50
C LEU A 7 -21.66 11.22 -43.68
N THR A 8 -22.49 11.67 -42.73
CA THR A 8 -22.08 12.56 -41.67
C THR A 8 -21.41 11.75 -40.57
N ALA A 9 -20.17 12.12 -40.20
CA ALA A 9 -19.44 11.52 -39.10
C ALA A 9 -20.14 11.83 -37.75
N PRO A 10 -20.16 10.87 -36.79
CA PRO A 10 -20.68 11.15 -35.45
C PRO A 10 -19.67 12.00 -34.68
N GLY A 11 -20.16 13.10 -34.11
CA GLY A 11 -19.41 14.02 -33.27
C GLY A 11 -18.83 13.29 -32.04
N GLY A 12 -17.56 13.55 -31.77
CA GLY A 12 -16.88 13.09 -30.58
C GLY A 12 -17.47 13.75 -29.33
N GLY A 13 -18.31 13.02 -28.62
CA GLY A 13 -18.74 13.36 -27.27
C GLY A 13 -17.58 13.12 -26.31
N SER A 14 -16.99 14.18 -25.80
CA SER A 14 -16.13 14.14 -24.62
C SER A 14 -16.98 13.61 -23.47
N ALA A 15 -16.79 12.37 -23.07
CA ALA A 15 -17.38 11.83 -21.86
C ALA A 15 -16.72 12.54 -20.66
N THR A 16 -17.39 13.54 -20.14
CA THR A 16 -17.08 14.11 -18.82
C THR A 16 -17.33 13.00 -17.82
N LEU A 17 -16.27 12.43 -17.24
CA LEU A 17 -16.36 11.52 -16.10
C LEU A 17 -17.13 12.27 -15.01
N ALA A 18 -18.31 11.77 -14.67
CA ALA A 18 -19.11 12.32 -13.57
C ALA A 18 -18.25 12.21 -12.31
N ALA A 19 -18.06 13.34 -11.61
CA ALA A 19 -17.39 13.37 -10.33
C ALA A 19 -18.14 12.46 -9.37
N VAL A 20 -17.51 11.35 -8.98
CA VAL A 20 -18.01 10.49 -7.90
C VAL A 20 -17.90 11.30 -6.61
N PRO A 21 -18.96 11.35 -5.77
CA PRO A 21 -18.88 12.05 -4.49
C PRO A 21 -17.70 11.51 -3.68
N PRO A 22 -16.95 12.38 -3.00
CA PRO A 22 -15.78 11.95 -2.23
C PRO A 22 -16.20 10.96 -1.15
N THR A 23 -15.52 9.83 -1.07
CA THR A 23 -15.66 8.92 0.05
C THR A 23 -15.26 9.68 1.31
N SER A 24 -16.17 9.81 2.27
CA SER A 24 -15.96 10.56 3.52
C SER A 24 -15.14 9.75 4.54
N ARG A 25 -14.20 8.91 4.08
CA ARG A 25 -13.36 8.14 4.99
C ARG A 25 -12.44 9.06 5.80
N PRO A 26 -12.40 8.90 7.13
CA PRO A 26 -11.51 9.67 7.98
C PRO A 26 -10.05 9.44 7.59
N PHE A 27 -9.23 10.48 7.71
CA PHE A 27 -7.80 10.33 7.55
C PHE A 27 -7.20 9.45 8.63
N ARG A 28 -6.29 8.56 8.23
CA ARG A 28 -5.37 7.90 9.12
C ARG A 28 -3.96 7.88 8.54
N PHE A 29 -3.00 7.92 9.43
CA PHE A 29 -1.59 8.05 9.09
C PHE A 29 -0.81 6.88 9.66
N GLY A 30 0.13 6.37 8.87
CA GLY A 30 1.04 5.32 9.30
C GLY A 30 2.48 5.68 9.01
N VAL A 31 3.38 4.92 9.59
CA VAL A 31 4.83 5.05 9.38
C VAL A 31 5.36 3.75 8.79
N GLN A 32 6.21 3.83 7.76
CA GLN A 32 6.98 2.69 7.30
C GLN A 32 8.40 2.82 7.83
N ALA A 33 8.75 1.96 8.79
CA ALA A 33 10.09 1.86 9.35
C ALA A 33 10.61 0.43 9.24
N SER A 34 11.93 0.24 9.16
CA SER A 34 12.50 -1.09 8.91
C SER A 34 13.76 -1.38 9.71
N THR A 35 14.34 -0.39 10.37
CA THR A 35 15.61 -0.53 11.08
C THR A 35 15.57 0.13 12.46
N ALA A 36 16.33 -0.43 13.37
CA ALA A 36 16.69 0.20 14.64
C ALA A 36 18.02 -0.38 15.12
N PRO A 37 18.82 0.36 15.89
CA PRO A 37 20.09 -0.13 16.40
C PRO A 37 19.92 -1.22 17.47
N ASP A 38 18.83 -1.19 18.21
CA ASP A 38 18.52 -2.13 19.29
C ASP A 38 17.02 -2.20 19.61
N ALA A 39 16.64 -3.17 20.45
CA ALA A 39 15.26 -3.41 20.87
C ALA A 39 14.63 -2.23 21.62
N ARG A 40 15.42 -1.50 22.40
CA ARG A 40 14.94 -0.33 23.16
C ARG A 40 14.55 0.81 22.22
N SER A 41 15.41 1.11 21.26
CA SER A 41 15.17 2.16 20.25
C SER A 41 13.96 1.81 19.39
N TRP A 42 13.81 0.54 18.98
CA TRP A 42 12.64 0.09 18.22
C TRP A 42 11.33 0.30 19.00
N ALA A 43 11.29 -0.18 20.26
CA ALA A 43 10.14 -0.01 21.13
C ALA A 43 9.83 1.47 21.42
N GLN A 44 10.86 2.31 21.58
CA GLN A 44 10.69 3.74 21.79
C GLN A 44 10.09 4.43 20.56
N SER A 45 10.57 4.11 19.36
CA SER A 45 10.03 4.64 18.11
C SER A 45 8.56 4.25 17.94
N ALA A 46 8.18 2.99 18.22
CA ALA A 46 6.79 2.56 18.15
C ALA A 46 5.88 3.35 19.12
N ARG A 47 6.32 3.53 20.37
CA ARG A 47 5.56 4.35 21.34
C ARG A 47 5.46 5.83 20.93
N GLN A 48 6.52 6.38 20.35
CA GLN A 48 6.50 7.76 19.85
C GLN A 48 5.48 7.92 18.71
N MET A 49 5.45 6.99 17.76
CA MET A 49 4.46 6.98 16.68
C MET A 49 3.03 6.96 17.26
N GLU A 50 2.76 6.06 18.21
CA GLU A 50 1.46 5.99 18.90
C GLU A 50 1.09 7.29 19.59
N GLN A 51 2.01 7.87 20.36
CA GLN A 51 1.80 9.13 21.10
C GLN A 51 1.55 10.32 20.18
N LEU A 52 2.12 10.31 18.98
CA LEU A 52 1.93 11.36 17.98
C LEU A 52 0.67 11.14 17.10
N GLY A 53 -0.13 10.10 17.39
CA GLY A 53 -1.41 9.86 16.73
C GLY A 53 -1.32 9.08 15.42
N TYR A 54 -0.17 8.47 15.11
CA TYR A 54 -0.09 7.53 14.00
C TYR A 54 -0.87 6.26 14.34
N SER A 55 -1.65 5.77 13.39
CA SER A 55 -2.51 4.60 13.56
C SER A 55 -1.79 3.27 13.32
N THR A 56 -0.71 3.28 12.52
CA THR A 56 -0.10 2.04 12.04
C THR A 56 1.41 2.18 11.88
N LEU A 57 2.14 1.16 12.32
CA LEU A 57 3.54 0.92 11.95
C LEU A 57 3.58 -0.18 10.89
N THR A 58 4.18 0.13 9.74
CA THR A 58 4.37 -0.85 8.66
C THR A 58 5.85 -1.11 8.40
N MET A 59 6.14 -2.31 7.86
CA MET A 59 7.48 -2.68 7.42
C MET A 59 7.46 -3.16 5.98
N PRO A 60 8.48 -2.84 5.15
CA PRO A 60 8.69 -3.55 3.90
C PRO A 60 9.24 -4.96 4.19
N ASP A 61 9.14 -5.87 3.23
CA ASP A 61 9.64 -7.25 3.34
C ASP A 61 10.77 -7.46 2.34
N HIS A 62 11.98 -7.10 2.77
CA HIS A 62 13.21 -7.21 1.97
C HIS A 62 14.30 -7.95 2.74
N PHE A 63 15.29 -8.49 2.01
CA PHE A 63 16.47 -9.15 2.58
C PHE A 63 17.69 -8.22 2.72
N THR A 64 17.53 -6.94 2.41
CA THR A 64 18.52 -5.88 2.64
C THR A 64 18.72 -5.61 4.14
N GLY A 65 19.52 -4.62 4.52
CA GLY A 65 19.87 -4.30 5.90
C GLY A 65 18.71 -3.80 6.78
N GLN A 66 17.64 -4.60 6.89
CA GLN A 66 16.46 -4.34 7.70
C GLN A 66 16.19 -5.48 8.70
N LEU A 67 15.37 -5.20 9.70
CA LEU A 67 14.82 -6.22 10.60
C LEU A 67 13.83 -7.11 9.85
N ALA A 68 13.73 -8.39 10.22
CA ALA A 68 12.67 -9.26 9.70
C ALA A 68 11.30 -8.76 10.17
N PRO A 69 10.29 -8.63 9.26
CA PRO A 69 9.04 -7.93 9.58
C PRO A 69 8.27 -8.55 10.75
N ILE A 70 8.02 -9.86 10.72
CA ILE A 70 7.17 -10.52 11.72
C ILE A 70 7.66 -10.33 13.15
N PRO A 71 8.92 -10.66 13.50
CA PRO A 71 9.41 -10.46 14.88
C PRO A 71 9.49 -8.98 15.27
N ALA A 72 9.85 -8.09 14.33
CA ALA A 72 9.96 -6.66 14.62
C ALA A 72 8.59 -6.01 14.82
N LEU A 73 7.59 -6.35 14.01
CA LEU A 73 6.21 -5.88 14.16
C LEU A 73 5.61 -6.37 15.49
N MET A 74 5.88 -7.63 15.88
CA MET A 74 5.41 -8.12 17.18
C MET A 74 6.09 -7.43 18.37
N ALA A 75 7.39 -7.11 18.26
CA ALA A 75 8.08 -6.33 19.29
C ALA A 75 7.48 -4.92 19.43
N ALA A 76 7.09 -4.29 18.32
CA ALA A 76 6.41 -3.00 18.31
C ALA A 76 5.00 -3.10 18.93
N ALA A 77 4.22 -4.11 18.52
CA ALA A 77 2.89 -4.36 19.08
C ALA A 77 2.93 -4.60 20.60
N GLY A 78 3.92 -5.36 21.09
CA GLY A 78 4.13 -5.60 22.52
C GLY A 78 4.60 -4.35 23.30
N ALA A 79 5.07 -3.31 22.61
CA ALA A 79 5.52 -2.05 23.21
C ALA A 79 4.45 -0.94 23.22
N THR A 80 3.31 -1.15 22.57
CA THR A 80 2.23 -0.18 22.32
C THR A 80 0.87 -0.76 22.71
N GLU A 81 -0.15 0.09 22.87
CA GLU A 81 -1.51 -0.32 23.28
C GLU A 81 -2.50 -0.29 22.10
N HIS A 82 -2.36 0.67 21.19
CA HIS A 82 -3.32 0.93 20.11
C HIS A 82 -2.72 0.88 18.70
N LEU A 83 -1.39 1.05 18.59
CA LEU A 83 -0.71 1.07 17.29
C LEU A 83 -0.93 -0.25 16.55
N ARG A 84 -1.50 -0.16 15.37
CA ARG A 84 -1.64 -1.32 14.47
C ARG A 84 -0.29 -1.64 13.83
N VAL A 85 -0.11 -2.90 13.47
CA VAL A 85 1.14 -3.38 12.87
C VAL A 85 0.85 -4.22 11.62
N GLY A 86 1.68 -4.07 10.60
CA GLY A 86 1.53 -4.83 9.36
C GLY A 86 2.73 -4.67 8.42
N ALA A 87 2.76 -5.40 7.34
CA ALA A 87 3.74 -5.15 6.29
C ALA A 87 3.15 -4.24 5.19
N LEU A 88 4.00 -3.50 4.53
CA LEU A 88 3.69 -2.76 3.32
C LEU A 88 4.79 -3.04 2.28
N VAL A 89 4.75 -4.21 1.72
CA VAL A 89 3.86 -5.36 1.89
C VAL A 89 4.68 -6.66 2.07
N PHE A 90 4.13 -7.72 2.67
CA PHE A 90 4.76 -9.05 2.60
C PHE A 90 4.83 -9.51 1.14
N ASP A 91 6.00 -10.04 0.76
CA ASP A 91 6.18 -10.71 -0.52
C ASP A 91 5.64 -12.14 -0.44
N ASN A 92 4.66 -12.44 -1.32
CA ASN A 92 4.03 -13.77 -1.37
C ASN A 92 5.03 -14.91 -1.63
N ASP A 93 6.11 -14.62 -2.33
CA ASP A 93 7.08 -15.64 -2.75
C ASP A 93 8.11 -16.01 -1.66
N TYR A 94 8.21 -15.19 -0.59
CA TYR A 94 9.21 -15.44 0.47
C TYR A 94 8.76 -16.44 1.51
N ARG A 95 7.46 -16.78 1.59
CA ARG A 95 6.90 -17.71 2.57
C ARG A 95 5.76 -18.54 1.95
N HIS A 96 5.66 -19.78 2.35
CA HIS A 96 4.47 -20.57 2.00
C HIS A 96 3.22 -19.91 2.61
N PRO A 97 2.11 -19.72 1.85
CA PRO A 97 0.94 -18.97 2.31
C PRO A 97 0.27 -19.53 3.57
N VAL A 98 0.31 -20.84 3.79
CA VAL A 98 -0.16 -21.46 5.05
C VAL A 98 0.69 -21.02 6.24
N VAL A 99 2.01 -20.94 6.07
CA VAL A 99 2.93 -20.50 7.15
C VAL A 99 2.66 -19.03 7.46
N LEU A 100 2.58 -18.18 6.43
CA LEU A 100 2.29 -16.75 6.60
C LEU A 100 0.92 -16.54 7.26
N ALA A 101 -0.11 -17.27 6.84
CA ALA A 101 -1.45 -17.18 7.45
C ALA A 101 -1.43 -17.53 8.94
N LYS A 102 -0.71 -18.59 9.32
CA LYS A 102 -0.56 -18.99 10.73
C LYS A 102 0.20 -17.94 11.55
N GLU A 103 1.26 -17.37 11.00
CA GLU A 103 2.03 -16.30 11.65
C GLU A 103 1.17 -15.05 11.85
N LEU A 104 0.45 -14.61 10.83
CA LEU A 104 -0.43 -13.43 10.87
C LEU A 104 -1.60 -13.61 11.83
N ALA A 105 -2.24 -14.78 11.86
CA ALA A 105 -3.30 -15.10 12.83
C ALA A 105 -2.76 -15.11 14.27
N THR A 106 -1.55 -15.63 14.47
CA THR A 106 -0.87 -15.60 15.77
C THR A 106 -0.55 -14.18 16.21
N MET A 107 -0.02 -13.36 15.29
CA MET A 107 0.23 -11.94 15.53
C MET A 107 -1.05 -11.20 15.93
N ASP A 108 -2.17 -11.51 15.28
CA ASP A 108 -3.46 -10.89 15.55
C ASP A 108 -3.96 -11.24 16.95
N VAL A 109 -3.85 -12.50 17.34
CA VAL A 109 -4.17 -12.95 18.72
C VAL A 109 -3.28 -12.25 19.76
N LEU A 110 -1.96 -12.21 19.53
CA LEU A 110 -1.00 -11.66 20.49
C LEU A 110 -1.00 -10.13 20.57
N SER A 111 -1.59 -9.47 19.59
CA SER A 111 -1.75 -8.00 19.54
C SER A 111 -3.17 -7.53 19.87
N ASP A 112 -4.07 -8.42 20.30
CA ASP A 112 -5.48 -8.09 20.54
C ASP A 112 -6.16 -7.44 19.33
N GLY A 113 -5.97 -8.04 18.13
CA GLY A 113 -6.66 -7.60 16.91
C GLY A 113 -6.08 -6.35 16.25
N ARG A 114 -4.75 -6.11 16.37
CA ARG A 114 -4.10 -4.91 15.79
C ARG A 114 -3.30 -5.19 14.51
N VAL A 115 -3.43 -6.36 13.90
CA VAL A 115 -2.76 -6.68 12.64
C VAL A 115 -3.49 -6.07 11.45
N GLU A 116 -2.74 -5.58 10.47
CA GLU A 116 -3.15 -5.33 9.09
C GLU A 116 -2.32 -6.21 8.16
N ILE A 117 -2.99 -7.00 7.32
CA ILE A 117 -2.32 -7.92 6.39
C ILE A 117 -1.99 -7.15 5.11
N GLY A 118 -0.73 -6.78 4.92
CA GLY A 118 -0.28 -6.21 3.66
C GLY A 118 0.38 -7.26 2.77
N LEU A 119 -0.13 -7.48 1.57
CA LEU A 119 0.36 -8.50 0.62
C LEU A 119 0.69 -7.92 -0.74
N GLY A 120 1.71 -8.48 -1.39
CA GLY A 120 2.13 -8.16 -2.75
C GLY A 120 2.68 -9.37 -3.51
N ALA A 121 2.79 -9.24 -4.83
CA ALA A 121 3.25 -10.30 -5.73
C ALA A 121 4.78 -10.31 -5.95
N GLY A 122 5.54 -9.59 -5.12
CA GLY A 122 6.99 -9.47 -5.26
C GLY A 122 7.44 -8.55 -6.41
N TRP A 123 8.63 -7.93 -6.25
CA TRP A 123 9.13 -7.02 -7.28
C TRP A 123 10.66 -6.88 -7.31
N MET A 124 11.36 -6.89 -6.17
CA MET A 124 12.78 -6.53 -6.10
C MET A 124 13.68 -7.70 -6.50
N ALA A 125 14.15 -7.70 -7.75
CA ALA A 125 14.97 -8.79 -8.31
C ALA A 125 16.19 -9.12 -7.47
N SER A 126 16.86 -8.12 -6.89
CA SER A 126 18.06 -8.32 -6.06
C SER A 126 17.82 -9.14 -4.79
N ASP A 127 16.62 -9.07 -4.20
CA ASP A 127 16.28 -9.88 -3.03
C ASP A 127 16.17 -11.36 -3.40
N TYR A 128 15.50 -11.64 -4.52
CA TYR A 128 15.37 -13.00 -5.04
C TYR A 128 16.74 -13.61 -5.37
N GLU A 129 17.60 -12.84 -6.07
CA GLU A 129 18.96 -13.27 -6.41
C GLU A 129 19.79 -13.55 -5.16
N ALA A 130 19.80 -12.63 -4.20
CA ALA A 130 20.57 -12.74 -2.97
C ALA A 130 20.14 -13.92 -2.10
N ALA A 131 18.84 -14.21 -2.06
CA ALA A 131 18.27 -15.31 -1.28
C ALA A 131 18.24 -16.65 -2.03
N GLY A 132 18.57 -16.69 -3.33
CA GLY A 132 18.45 -17.89 -4.16
C GLY A 132 17.00 -18.32 -4.41
N ILE A 133 16.05 -17.39 -4.34
CA ILE A 133 14.64 -17.62 -4.64
C ILE A 133 14.43 -17.42 -6.14
N PRO A 134 13.71 -18.30 -6.86
CA PRO A 134 13.45 -18.14 -8.28
C PRO A 134 12.69 -16.84 -8.59
N TYR A 135 13.26 -15.96 -9.43
CA TYR A 135 12.62 -14.73 -9.90
C TYR A 135 11.84 -14.99 -11.20
N ASP A 136 10.62 -15.44 -11.06
CA ASP A 136 9.74 -15.72 -12.21
C ASP A 136 9.24 -14.45 -12.89
N ARG A 137 8.72 -14.61 -14.13
CA ARG A 137 8.06 -13.52 -14.85
C ARG A 137 6.94 -12.91 -14.00
N PRO A 138 6.66 -11.60 -14.12
CA PRO A 138 5.62 -10.94 -13.34
C PRO A 138 4.25 -11.65 -13.40
N GLY A 139 3.85 -12.17 -14.57
CA GLY A 139 2.59 -12.91 -14.72
C GLY A 139 2.51 -14.16 -13.83
N VAL A 140 3.60 -14.96 -13.77
CA VAL A 140 3.67 -16.15 -12.91
C VAL A 140 3.62 -15.79 -11.43
N ARG A 141 4.35 -14.75 -11.02
CA ARG A 141 4.31 -14.27 -9.64
C ARG A 141 2.91 -13.78 -9.24
N VAL A 142 2.20 -13.09 -10.14
CA VAL A 142 0.81 -12.67 -9.90
C VAL A 142 -0.15 -13.86 -9.85
N ASP A 143 0.04 -14.90 -10.68
CA ASP A 143 -0.77 -16.14 -10.61
C ASP A 143 -0.57 -16.83 -9.26
N ARG A 144 0.69 -17.00 -8.84
CA ARG A 144 1.05 -17.54 -7.52
C ARG A 144 0.49 -16.71 -6.36
N PHE A 145 0.54 -15.38 -6.48
CA PHE A 145 -0.05 -14.46 -5.49
C PHE A 145 -1.56 -14.63 -5.35
N VAL A 146 -2.30 -14.83 -6.43
CA VAL A 146 -3.76 -15.07 -6.38
C VAL A 146 -4.07 -16.36 -5.63
N GLU A 147 -3.32 -17.44 -5.86
CA GLU A 147 -3.47 -18.68 -5.10
C GLU A 147 -3.10 -18.50 -3.62
N GLY A 148 -1.98 -17.81 -3.35
CA GLY A 148 -1.54 -17.50 -1.99
C GLY A 148 -2.58 -16.69 -1.20
N LEU A 149 -3.18 -15.70 -1.85
CA LEU A 149 -4.26 -14.88 -1.28
C LEU A 149 -5.50 -15.74 -0.94
N ALA A 150 -5.91 -16.63 -1.83
CA ALA A 150 -7.03 -17.55 -1.59
C ALA A 150 -6.74 -18.48 -0.39
N ILE A 151 -5.50 -18.98 -0.29
CA ILE A 151 -5.07 -19.83 0.81
C ILE A 151 -5.06 -19.07 2.14
N ILE A 152 -4.47 -17.88 2.19
CA ILE A 152 -4.44 -17.05 3.42
C ILE A 152 -5.85 -16.77 3.93
N LYS A 153 -6.77 -16.39 3.05
CA LYS A 153 -8.18 -16.16 3.37
C LYS A 153 -8.87 -17.43 3.85
N GLY A 154 -8.65 -18.55 3.16
CA GLY A 154 -9.27 -19.84 3.48
C GLY A 154 -8.78 -20.43 4.81
N VAL A 155 -7.47 -20.33 5.09
CA VAL A 155 -6.84 -20.82 6.32
C VAL A 155 -7.29 -20.02 7.56
N MET A 156 -7.65 -18.75 7.40
CA MET A 156 -8.17 -17.89 8.47
C MET A 156 -9.68 -18.04 8.71
N ALA A 157 -10.37 -18.77 7.85
CA ALA A 157 -11.78 -19.10 8.03
C ALA A 157 -11.98 -20.26 9.03
N GLU A 158 -13.21 -20.45 9.50
CA GLU A 158 -13.53 -21.55 10.42
C GLU A 158 -13.55 -22.89 9.70
N GLY A 159 -12.98 -23.90 10.33
CA GLY A 159 -12.97 -25.30 9.88
C GLY A 159 -11.83 -25.64 8.92
N PRO A 160 -11.71 -26.92 8.56
CA PRO A 160 -10.65 -27.40 7.69
C PRO A 160 -10.74 -26.81 6.27
N PHE A 161 -9.59 -26.44 5.74
CA PHE A 161 -9.45 -25.83 4.41
C PHE A 161 -8.63 -26.75 3.49
N SER A 162 -9.11 -26.90 2.25
CA SER A 162 -8.37 -27.58 1.19
C SER A 162 -8.31 -26.69 -0.06
N PHE A 163 -7.17 -26.73 -0.75
CA PHE A 163 -6.93 -25.99 -1.98
C PHE A 163 -6.05 -26.80 -2.92
N ALA A 164 -6.36 -26.79 -4.21
CA ALA A 164 -5.58 -27.45 -5.25
C ALA A 164 -5.43 -26.48 -6.43
N GLY A 165 -4.27 -25.84 -6.54
CA GLY A 165 -3.91 -24.91 -7.59
C GLY A 165 -2.73 -25.38 -8.43
N GLU A 166 -2.20 -24.51 -9.26
CA GLU A 166 -1.00 -24.76 -10.06
C GLU A 166 0.28 -24.62 -9.21
N HIS A 167 0.28 -23.70 -8.25
CA HIS A 167 1.44 -23.35 -7.44
C HIS A 167 1.40 -23.95 -6.03
N TYR A 168 0.21 -24.16 -5.48
CA TYR A 168 0.05 -24.65 -4.12
C TYR A 168 -1.01 -25.75 -4.00
N THR A 169 -0.79 -26.64 -3.03
CA THR A 169 -1.77 -27.65 -2.61
C THR A 169 -1.86 -27.64 -1.10
N VAL A 170 -3.07 -27.55 -0.55
CA VAL A 170 -3.38 -27.65 0.88
C VAL A 170 -4.45 -28.73 1.06
N THR A 171 -4.28 -29.61 2.05
CA THR A 171 -5.20 -30.73 2.26
C THR A 171 -5.64 -30.76 3.71
N ASP A 172 -6.95 -30.60 3.94
CA ASP A 172 -7.64 -30.75 5.22
C ASP A 172 -6.93 -30.05 6.40
N TYR A 173 -6.47 -28.81 6.12
CA TYR A 173 -5.67 -28.03 7.10
C TYR A 173 -6.59 -27.19 7.98
N ASP A 174 -6.53 -27.42 9.29
CA ASP A 174 -7.22 -26.59 10.28
C ASP A 174 -6.32 -25.42 10.70
N GLY A 175 -6.71 -24.21 10.33
CA GLY A 175 -5.92 -22.97 10.43
C GLY A 175 -5.91 -22.36 11.84
N LEU A 176 -5.64 -23.14 12.88
CA LEU A 176 -5.59 -22.63 14.25
C LEU A 176 -4.22 -22.01 14.62
N PRO A 177 -4.17 -20.95 15.47
CA PRO A 177 -5.33 -20.24 16.01
C PRO A 177 -6.04 -19.41 14.92
N LEU A 178 -7.34 -19.22 15.08
CA LEU A 178 -8.05 -18.24 14.28
C LEU A 178 -7.70 -16.82 14.75
N PRO A 179 -7.65 -15.81 13.87
CA PRO A 179 -7.43 -14.41 14.26
C PRO A 179 -8.56 -13.91 15.19
N VAL A 180 -8.28 -12.85 15.95
CA VAL A 180 -9.29 -12.14 16.77
C VAL A 180 -10.24 -11.35 15.87
N GLN A 181 -9.69 -10.69 14.86
CA GLN A 181 -10.47 -9.92 13.90
C GLN A 181 -11.24 -10.84 12.96
N ARG A 182 -12.53 -10.53 12.70
CA ARG A 182 -13.41 -11.35 11.85
C ARG A 182 -13.88 -10.60 10.62
N PRO A 183 -13.97 -11.26 9.47
CA PRO A 183 -13.62 -12.66 9.18
C PRO A 183 -12.10 -12.91 9.18
N ARG A 184 -11.29 -11.87 9.15
CA ARG A 184 -9.82 -11.82 9.19
C ARG A 184 -9.35 -10.40 9.50
N PRO A 185 -8.06 -10.17 9.81
CA PRO A 185 -7.49 -8.83 9.81
C PRO A 185 -7.71 -8.11 8.48
N PRO A 186 -7.82 -6.76 8.47
CA PRO A 186 -7.95 -5.99 7.23
C PRO A 186 -6.82 -6.34 6.26
N LEU A 187 -7.17 -6.57 5.00
CA LEU A 187 -6.26 -6.95 3.94
C LEU A 187 -5.91 -5.74 3.08
N LEU A 188 -4.64 -5.39 3.03
CA LEU A 188 -4.06 -4.43 2.10
C LEU A 188 -3.38 -5.18 0.96
N ILE A 189 -3.68 -4.83 -0.28
CA ILE A 189 -2.92 -5.28 -1.45
C ILE A 189 -2.28 -4.07 -2.11
N GLY A 190 -0.94 -4.09 -2.20
CA GLY A 190 -0.15 -3.04 -2.84
C GLY A 190 0.23 -3.39 -4.27
N GLY A 191 0.14 -2.42 -5.17
CA GLY A 191 0.55 -2.60 -6.56
C GLY A 191 0.56 -1.34 -7.40
N GLY A 192 1.20 -1.43 -8.59
CA GLY A 192 1.27 -0.35 -9.56
C GLY A 192 0.83 -0.74 -10.97
N GLY A 193 0.60 -2.03 -11.23
CA GLY A 193 0.11 -2.53 -12.51
C GLY A 193 -1.40 -2.81 -12.50
N ARG A 194 -2.07 -2.64 -13.66
CA ARG A 194 -3.53 -2.79 -13.78
C ARG A 194 -4.04 -4.13 -13.21
N ARG A 195 -3.37 -5.24 -13.54
CA ARG A 195 -3.79 -6.58 -13.08
C ARG A 195 -3.82 -6.69 -11.55
N VAL A 196 -2.73 -6.27 -10.88
CA VAL A 196 -2.65 -6.34 -9.41
C VAL A 196 -3.66 -5.39 -8.76
N LEU A 197 -3.82 -4.17 -9.28
CA LEU A 197 -4.80 -3.21 -8.77
C LEU A 197 -6.24 -3.68 -8.98
N SER A 198 -6.55 -4.38 -10.09
CA SER A 198 -7.87 -4.99 -10.29
C SER A 198 -8.14 -6.13 -9.32
N ILE A 199 -7.13 -6.98 -9.03
CA ILE A 199 -7.23 -8.01 -7.99
C ILE A 199 -7.45 -7.35 -6.61
N ALA A 200 -6.66 -6.31 -6.29
CA ALA A 200 -6.80 -5.57 -5.05
C ALA A 200 -8.22 -4.98 -4.88
N ALA A 201 -8.77 -4.40 -5.93
CA ALA A 201 -10.12 -3.84 -5.94
C ALA A 201 -11.21 -4.88 -5.67
N CYS A 202 -11.02 -6.13 -6.09
CA CYS A 202 -11.97 -7.21 -5.86
C CYS A 202 -11.83 -7.88 -4.49
N GLU A 203 -10.60 -7.95 -3.95
CA GLU A 203 -10.24 -8.85 -2.86
C GLU A 203 -9.88 -8.13 -1.55
N ALA A 204 -9.37 -6.89 -1.63
CA ALA A 204 -8.80 -6.18 -0.48
C ALA A 204 -9.82 -5.23 0.19
N ASP A 205 -9.54 -4.92 1.46
CA ASP A 205 -10.19 -3.84 2.22
C ASP A 205 -9.46 -2.52 2.00
N ILE A 206 -8.14 -2.60 1.74
CA ILE A 206 -7.26 -1.46 1.53
C ILE A 206 -6.47 -1.67 0.25
N VAL A 207 -6.49 -0.69 -0.66
CA VAL A 207 -5.71 -0.74 -1.91
C VAL A 207 -4.55 0.26 -1.84
N GLY A 208 -3.33 -0.27 -1.81
CA GLY A 208 -2.10 0.51 -1.87
C GLY A 208 -1.71 0.83 -3.32
N VAL A 209 -1.88 2.09 -3.72
CA VAL A 209 -1.49 2.53 -5.06
C VAL A 209 -0.02 2.93 -5.07
N ASN A 210 0.77 2.28 -5.94
CA ASN A 210 2.21 2.53 -6.06
C ASN A 210 2.61 2.78 -7.53
N GLY A 211 3.88 3.18 -7.75
CA GLY A 211 4.51 3.17 -9.06
C GLY A 211 4.63 1.75 -9.63
N ASN A 212 4.86 1.65 -10.93
CA ASN A 212 5.05 0.35 -11.59
C ASN A 212 6.49 -0.14 -11.36
N MET A 213 6.63 -1.25 -10.63
CA MET A 213 7.92 -1.87 -10.28
C MET A 213 8.23 -3.12 -11.13
N ASN A 214 7.61 -3.29 -12.30
CA ASN A 214 7.78 -4.48 -13.14
C ASN A 214 9.23 -4.72 -13.60
N ALA A 215 10.06 -3.66 -13.64
CA ALA A 215 11.46 -3.76 -13.97
C ALA A 215 12.31 -4.44 -12.86
N GLY A 216 11.75 -4.66 -11.68
CA GLY A 216 12.46 -5.25 -10.53
C GLY A 216 13.44 -4.30 -9.82
N VAL A 217 13.48 -3.05 -10.24
CA VAL A 217 14.33 -1.98 -9.69
C VAL A 217 13.56 -0.64 -9.67
N VAL A 218 13.98 0.26 -8.77
CA VAL A 218 13.55 1.66 -8.81
C VAL A 218 14.43 2.41 -9.81
N GLY A 219 13.84 2.88 -10.89
CA GLY A 219 14.56 3.60 -11.95
C GLY A 219 13.66 4.60 -12.68
N PRO A 220 14.14 5.22 -13.79
CA PRO A 220 13.37 6.23 -14.54
C PRO A 220 11.98 5.76 -14.95
N ASP A 221 11.84 4.49 -15.35
CA ASP A 221 10.55 3.91 -15.75
C ASP A 221 9.57 3.88 -14.57
N ALA A 222 10.04 3.48 -13.38
CA ALA A 222 9.21 3.49 -12.16
C ALA A 222 8.81 4.92 -11.78
N LEU A 223 9.78 5.86 -11.78
CA LEU A 223 9.54 7.28 -11.49
C LEU A 223 8.56 7.91 -12.46
N GLY A 224 8.66 7.62 -13.77
CA GLY A 224 7.72 8.09 -14.79
C GLY A 224 6.28 7.67 -14.55
N THR A 225 6.06 6.65 -13.73
CA THR A 225 4.72 6.19 -13.34
C THR A 225 4.22 6.76 -12.01
N MET A 226 4.96 7.68 -11.38
CA MET A 226 4.61 8.34 -10.11
C MET A 226 4.06 9.76 -10.31
N THR A 227 3.65 10.11 -11.53
CA THR A 227 3.00 11.38 -11.84
C THR A 227 1.55 11.39 -11.39
N LEU A 228 0.95 12.59 -11.26
CA LEU A 228 -0.47 12.75 -10.93
C LEU A 228 -1.38 12.04 -11.94
N GLU A 229 -1.09 12.16 -13.22
CA GLU A 229 -1.86 11.52 -14.31
C GLU A 229 -1.81 10.00 -14.19
N ALA A 230 -0.62 9.44 -13.97
CA ALA A 230 -0.44 8.00 -13.83
C ALA A 230 -1.12 7.44 -12.57
N VAL A 231 -1.13 8.19 -11.47
CA VAL A 231 -1.85 7.81 -10.24
C VAL A 231 -3.36 7.93 -10.44
N THR A 232 -3.84 8.99 -11.11
CA THR A 232 -5.26 9.17 -11.44
C THR A 232 -5.77 8.00 -12.31
N GLU A 233 -4.99 7.59 -13.30
CA GLU A 233 -5.33 6.43 -14.14
C GLU A 233 -5.43 5.15 -13.29
N ARG A 234 -4.50 4.91 -12.35
CA ARG A 234 -4.53 3.74 -11.45
C ARG A 234 -5.72 3.74 -10.53
N VAL A 235 -6.05 4.88 -9.94
CA VAL A 235 -7.28 5.03 -9.15
C VAL A 235 -8.51 4.74 -10.01
N GLY A 236 -8.49 5.14 -11.28
CA GLY A 236 -9.52 4.79 -12.27
C GLY A 236 -9.66 3.28 -12.46
N TRP A 237 -8.53 2.54 -12.57
CA TRP A 237 -8.58 1.06 -12.67
C TRP A 237 -9.15 0.40 -11.41
N VAL A 238 -8.82 0.93 -10.23
CA VAL A 238 -9.39 0.44 -8.98
C VAL A 238 -10.90 0.67 -8.93
N ARG A 239 -11.37 1.88 -9.28
CA ARG A 239 -12.80 2.20 -9.34
C ARG A 239 -13.56 1.31 -10.33
N GLU A 240 -13.02 1.13 -11.53
CA GLU A 240 -13.60 0.27 -12.56
C GLU A 240 -13.74 -1.18 -12.09
N ALA A 241 -12.69 -1.74 -11.47
CA ALA A 241 -12.68 -3.13 -11.04
C ALA A 241 -13.49 -3.39 -9.75
N ALA A 242 -13.54 -2.41 -8.85
CA ALA A 242 -14.30 -2.51 -7.60
C ALA A 242 -15.81 -2.46 -7.82
N ALA A 243 -16.26 -1.78 -8.88
CA ALA A 243 -17.69 -1.55 -9.15
C ALA A 243 -18.42 -1.01 -7.91
N GLU A 244 -19.45 -1.72 -7.42
CA GLU A 244 -20.24 -1.32 -6.25
C GLU A 244 -19.46 -1.37 -4.92
N ARG A 245 -18.33 -2.13 -4.86
CA ARG A 245 -17.47 -2.19 -3.66
C ARG A 245 -16.59 -0.96 -3.46
N HIS A 246 -16.55 -0.03 -4.40
CA HIS A 246 -15.59 1.09 -4.34
C HIS A 246 -15.65 1.85 -3.02
N ASP A 247 -16.83 2.07 -2.48
CA ASP A 247 -17.04 2.79 -1.22
C ASP A 247 -16.59 1.98 0.02
N ASP A 248 -16.43 0.66 -0.11
CA ASP A 248 -15.92 -0.22 0.94
C ASP A 248 -14.38 -0.27 0.97
N ILE A 249 -13.71 0.26 -0.06
CA ILE A 249 -12.26 0.23 -0.20
C ILE A 249 -11.64 1.49 0.38
N GLU A 250 -10.61 1.33 1.21
CA GLU A 250 -9.74 2.42 1.62
C GLU A 250 -8.54 2.54 0.67
N LEU A 251 -8.28 3.74 0.13
CA LEU A 251 -7.11 3.96 -0.70
C LEU A 251 -5.91 4.41 0.14
N ASN A 252 -4.81 3.69 -0.03
CA ASN A 252 -3.53 3.94 0.63
C ASN A 252 -2.48 4.44 -0.34
N ILE A 253 -1.64 5.35 0.14
CA ILE A 253 -0.44 5.81 -0.56
C ILE A 253 0.75 5.92 0.39
N ARG A 254 1.94 5.50 -0.07
CA ARG A 254 3.22 5.71 0.60
C ARG A 254 3.88 6.97 0.03
N VAL A 255 4.06 8.00 0.85
CA VAL A 255 4.79 9.23 0.48
C VAL A 255 6.29 8.97 0.62
N PHE A 256 7.05 9.18 -0.45
CA PHE A 256 8.50 8.96 -0.48
C PHE A 256 9.30 10.24 -0.20
N PHE A 257 8.76 11.39 -0.61
CA PHE A 257 9.42 12.68 -0.44
C PHE A 257 8.55 13.58 0.44
N LEU A 258 8.86 13.64 1.72
CA LEU A 258 8.18 14.51 2.66
C LEU A 258 9.15 15.55 3.22
N ARG A 259 8.74 16.81 3.23
CA ARG A 259 9.47 17.88 3.91
C ARG A 259 8.51 18.98 4.35
N VAL A 260 8.41 19.17 5.66
CA VAL A 260 7.72 20.32 6.23
C VAL A 260 8.67 21.51 6.18
N THR A 261 8.33 22.55 5.41
CA THR A 261 9.17 23.72 5.14
C THR A 261 8.37 24.88 4.61
N ASP A 262 8.84 26.11 4.85
CA ASP A 262 8.33 27.33 4.23
C ASP A 262 9.02 27.62 2.88
N ASP A 263 10.16 26.98 2.60
CA ASP A 263 10.89 27.07 1.33
C ASP A 263 10.62 25.85 0.43
N ARG A 264 9.38 25.74 -0.06
CA ARG A 264 8.93 24.66 -0.92
C ARG A 264 9.73 24.58 -2.21
N ALA A 265 9.98 25.73 -2.86
CA ALA A 265 10.61 25.77 -4.17
C ALA A 265 12.02 25.16 -4.17
N SER A 266 12.86 25.57 -3.22
CA SER A 266 14.23 25.06 -3.09
C SER A 266 14.26 23.54 -2.80
N VAL A 267 13.33 23.04 -1.97
CA VAL A 267 13.24 21.61 -1.66
C VAL A 267 12.78 20.80 -2.88
N VAL A 268 11.79 21.29 -3.62
CA VAL A 268 11.31 20.65 -4.86
C VAL A 268 12.43 20.56 -5.89
N GLU A 269 13.18 21.65 -6.12
CA GLU A 269 14.34 21.65 -7.02
C GLU A 269 15.44 20.67 -6.57
N GLY A 270 15.71 20.63 -5.25
CA GLY A 270 16.69 19.71 -4.66
C GLY A 270 16.32 18.25 -4.87
N VAL A 271 15.07 17.87 -4.60
CA VAL A 271 14.54 16.53 -4.82
C VAL A 271 14.58 16.18 -6.31
N ALA A 272 14.09 17.06 -7.17
CA ALA A 272 14.07 16.84 -8.62
C ALA A 272 15.48 16.58 -9.19
N LYS A 273 16.45 17.38 -8.75
CA LYS A 273 17.86 17.18 -9.11
C LYS A 273 18.42 15.86 -8.59
N MET A 274 18.07 15.48 -7.36
CA MET A 274 18.53 14.23 -6.74
C MET A 274 18.07 12.99 -7.51
N ILE A 275 16.81 12.99 -7.96
CA ILE A 275 16.22 11.84 -8.67
C ILE A 275 16.25 11.98 -10.21
N GLY A 276 16.77 13.10 -10.73
CA GLY A 276 16.96 13.31 -12.17
C GLY A 276 15.68 13.54 -12.97
N VAL A 277 14.71 14.26 -12.40
CA VAL A 277 13.43 14.60 -13.03
C VAL A 277 13.20 16.12 -13.07
N GLU A 278 12.19 16.57 -13.83
CA GLU A 278 11.78 17.96 -13.84
C GLU A 278 11.09 18.35 -12.50
N PRO A 279 11.32 19.55 -11.96
CA PRO A 279 10.71 20.02 -10.70
C PRO A 279 9.19 19.89 -10.66
N ALA A 280 8.50 20.17 -11.77
CA ALA A 280 7.04 20.04 -11.87
C ALA A 280 6.55 18.60 -11.59
N MET A 281 7.35 17.59 -11.92
CA MET A 281 7.00 16.21 -11.61
C MET A 281 6.97 15.95 -10.09
N VAL A 282 7.94 16.46 -9.35
CA VAL A 282 7.98 16.35 -7.88
C VAL A 282 6.85 17.17 -7.26
N GLU A 283 6.65 18.40 -7.76
CA GLU A 283 5.67 19.35 -7.26
C GLU A 283 4.23 18.82 -7.27
N HIS A 284 3.88 18.06 -8.30
CA HIS A 284 2.52 17.55 -8.50
C HIS A 284 2.38 16.06 -8.20
N SER A 285 3.47 15.37 -7.88
CA SER A 285 3.42 13.94 -7.57
C SER A 285 2.64 13.64 -6.28
N PRO A 286 1.67 12.72 -6.30
CA PRO A 286 1.01 12.26 -5.09
C PRO A 286 1.95 11.55 -4.08
N PHE A 287 3.14 11.15 -4.52
CA PHE A 287 4.18 10.55 -3.67
C PHE A 287 5.10 11.57 -2.99
N ALA A 288 4.85 12.86 -3.17
CA ALA A 288 5.57 13.95 -2.52
C ALA A 288 4.61 14.84 -1.71
N LEU A 289 5.04 15.25 -0.51
CA LEU A 289 4.38 16.23 0.35
C LEU A 289 5.43 17.23 0.82
N ILE A 290 5.51 18.38 0.17
CA ILE A 290 6.53 19.41 0.43
C ILE A 290 5.84 20.75 0.63
N GLY A 291 6.05 21.39 1.78
CA GLY A 291 5.48 22.68 2.09
C GLY A 291 5.29 22.94 3.57
N SER A 292 4.60 24.03 3.93
CA SER A 292 4.21 24.30 5.32
C SER A 292 3.16 23.29 5.82
N VAL A 293 2.98 23.20 7.12
CA VAL A 293 1.93 22.36 7.74
C VAL A 293 0.55 22.64 7.09
N ASN A 294 0.21 23.93 6.94
CA ASN A 294 -1.07 24.33 6.36
C ASN A 294 -1.21 23.88 4.90
N SER A 295 -0.19 24.14 4.07
CA SER A 295 -0.25 23.77 2.64
C SER A 295 -0.27 22.24 2.44
N ILE A 296 0.42 21.47 3.27
CA ILE A 296 0.36 20.00 3.25
C ILE A 296 -1.04 19.51 3.70
N THR A 297 -1.61 20.12 4.71
CA THR A 297 -2.96 19.80 5.20
C THR A 297 -4.02 20.04 4.09
N GLU A 298 -3.97 21.19 3.45
CA GLU A 298 -4.85 21.53 2.32
C GLU A 298 -4.66 20.58 1.13
N ASP A 299 -3.41 20.25 0.81
CA ASP A 299 -3.09 19.33 -0.28
C ASP A 299 -3.61 17.90 -0.01
N LEU A 300 -3.51 17.41 1.22
CA LEU A 300 -4.06 16.10 1.61
C LEU A 300 -5.60 16.07 1.52
N VAL A 301 -6.28 17.12 1.99
CA VAL A 301 -7.74 17.24 1.85
C VAL A 301 -8.15 17.22 0.38
N ARG A 302 -7.49 18.00 -0.46
CA ARG A 302 -7.72 18.01 -1.91
C ARG A 302 -7.46 16.63 -2.54
N ARG A 303 -6.37 15.94 -2.20
CA ARG A 303 -6.06 14.58 -2.72
C ARG A 303 -7.08 13.54 -2.27
N ARG A 304 -7.65 13.67 -1.07
CA ARG A 304 -8.76 12.81 -0.64
C ARG A 304 -10.00 13.07 -1.48
N GLU A 305 -10.34 14.32 -1.75
CA GLU A 305 -11.51 14.70 -2.56
C GLU A 305 -11.37 14.26 -4.03
N GLU A 306 -10.19 14.45 -4.64
CA GLU A 306 -9.96 14.16 -6.06
C GLU A 306 -9.66 12.68 -6.32
N LEU A 307 -8.83 12.05 -5.47
CA LEU A 307 -8.27 10.72 -5.69
C LEU A 307 -8.81 9.66 -4.72
N GLY A 308 -9.31 10.06 -3.55
CA GLY A 308 -9.83 9.17 -2.52
C GLY A 308 -8.81 8.70 -1.48
N PHE A 309 -7.57 9.21 -1.48
CA PHE A 309 -6.56 8.80 -0.51
C PHE A 309 -6.89 9.30 0.90
N SER A 310 -7.15 8.38 1.81
CA SER A 310 -7.39 8.64 3.23
C SER A 310 -6.35 7.99 4.15
N TYR A 311 -5.64 6.96 3.67
CA TYR A 311 -4.58 6.30 4.42
C TYR A 311 -3.21 6.65 3.83
N VAL A 312 -2.46 7.49 4.56
CA VAL A 312 -1.18 8.02 4.12
C VAL A 312 -0.06 7.47 4.99
N ILE A 313 0.97 6.89 4.35
CA ILE A 313 2.15 6.35 5.05
C ILE A 313 3.37 7.23 4.75
N VAL A 314 4.12 7.57 5.80
CA VAL A 314 5.32 8.39 5.74
C VAL A 314 6.58 7.62 6.16
N GLY A 315 7.76 8.22 6.01
CA GLY A 315 9.04 7.65 6.43
C GLY A 315 9.29 7.79 7.94
N PRO A 316 10.25 7.04 8.50
CA PRO A 316 10.58 7.12 9.92
C PRO A 316 11.20 8.48 10.31
N ASP A 317 11.91 9.13 9.40
CA ASP A 317 12.53 10.44 9.63
C ASP A 317 11.49 11.58 9.61
N ASP A 318 10.29 11.31 9.13
CA ASP A 318 9.21 12.27 8.96
C ASP A 318 8.25 12.29 10.17
N VAL A 319 8.41 11.39 11.13
CA VAL A 319 7.46 11.18 12.25
C VAL A 319 7.24 12.45 13.06
N GLU A 320 8.29 13.11 13.51
CA GLU A 320 8.16 14.35 14.29
C GLU A 320 7.78 15.56 13.42
N PRO A 321 8.43 15.82 12.27
CA PRO A 321 8.08 16.96 11.42
C PRO A 321 6.64 16.93 10.92
N PHE A 322 6.08 15.75 10.66
CA PHE A 322 4.73 15.60 10.14
C PHE A 322 3.64 15.49 11.21
N ALA A 323 4.00 15.32 12.49
CA ALA A 323 3.05 15.18 13.60
C ALA A 323 1.99 16.31 13.68
N PRO A 324 2.30 17.59 13.39
CA PRO A 324 1.26 18.64 13.36
C PRO A 324 0.18 18.41 12.32
N VAL A 325 0.50 17.82 11.16
CA VAL A 325 -0.47 17.45 10.12
C VAL A 325 -1.33 16.28 10.59
N VAL A 326 -0.71 15.28 11.24
CA VAL A 326 -1.44 14.15 11.85
C VAL A 326 -2.44 14.67 12.87
N ALA A 327 -2.00 15.57 13.79
CA ALA A 327 -2.87 16.16 14.80
C ALA A 327 -4.05 16.97 14.20
N ALA A 328 -3.86 17.57 13.03
CA ALA A 328 -4.89 18.36 12.36
C ALA A 328 -5.94 17.49 11.62
N LEU A 329 -5.52 16.37 11.07
CA LEU A 329 -6.34 15.60 10.12
C LEU A 329 -6.76 14.21 10.61
N ALA A 330 -6.05 13.57 11.54
CA ALA A 330 -6.39 12.21 11.96
C ALA A 330 -7.82 12.11 12.49
N GLY A 331 -8.61 11.21 11.92
CA GLY A 331 -10.01 11.00 12.28
C GLY A 331 -11.00 12.01 11.69
N SER A 332 -10.52 12.98 10.87
CA SER A 332 -11.39 14.01 10.25
C SER A 332 -11.97 13.58 8.90
#